data_4d672d8aaf5f9bbfd4ef2e1abc388db1
#
_entry.id   4d672d8aaf5f9bbfd4ef2e1abc388db1
#
_cell.length_a   1.000
_cell.length_b   1.000
_cell.length_c   1.000
_cell.angle_alpha   90.00
_cell.angle_beta   90.00
_cell.angle_gamma   90.00
#
_symmetry.space_group_name_H-M   'P 1'
#
loop_
_entity.id
_entity.type
_entity.pdbx_description
1 polymer ?
#
loop_
_entity_poly.entity_id
_entity_poly.type
_entity_poly.pdbx_seq_one_letter_code
_entity_poly.pdbx_strand_id
1 'polypeptide(L)'
;MSSNKEIKVVFGDINKNNYNQLKQINNLSLPVRYGDGFYYRIIHHYRYGRFAYYNDIIVGAITWKYDHCENTKEKNVYIMTINVLEPYQRCKIGTQLLEELIKLHKDMKEISYINLHVHEINEIARKFYIKAGFEEVKKIDNYYTDVEPKGAYYLRYKLHDPEEAKTN
;
A
#
# COMPACT_ATOMS: atom_id res chain seq x y z
N MET A 1 -27.71 11.61 7.00
CA MET A 1 -27.25 10.32 6.45
C MET A 1 -26.37 10.61 5.25
N SER A 2 -25.06 10.56 5.42
CA SER A 2 -24.11 10.79 4.31
C SER A 2 -24.13 9.53 3.43
N SER A 3 -24.72 9.60 2.25
CA SER A 3 -24.60 8.54 1.26
C SER A 3 -23.11 8.36 0.93
N ASN A 4 -22.55 7.19 1.23
CA ASN A 4 -21.19 6.82 0.79
C ASN A 4 -21.17 6.84 -0.74
N LYS A 5 -20.88 8.01 -1.31
CA LYS A 5 -20.79 8.17 -2.77
C LYS A 5 -19.53 7.44 -3.24
N GLU A 6 -19.72 6.39 -4.01
CA GLU A 6 -18.61 5.71 -4.66
C GLU A 6 -18.13 6.54 -5.85
N ILE A 7 -16.85 6.92 -5.85
CA ILE A 7 -16.19 7.57 -6.98
C ILE A 7 -15.38 6.51 -7.73
N LYS A 8 -15.67 6.30 -9.01
CA LYS A 8 -14.89 5.44 -9.87
C LYS A 8 -13.64 6.18 -10.32
N VAL A 9 -12.49 5.51 -10.20
CA VAL A 9 -11.19 6.05 -10.58
C VAL A 9 -10.58 5.28 -11.74
N VAL A 10 -9.69 5.95 -12.47
CA VAL A 10 -8.82 5.33 -13.48
C VAL A 10 -7.42 5.24 -12.90
N PHE A 11 -6.71 4.13 -13.19
CA PHE A 11 -5.36 3.93 -12.67
C PHE A 11 -4.31 4.29 -13.71
N GLY A 12 -3.20 4.87 -13.25
CA GLY A 12 -2.03 5.19 -14.07
C GLY A 12 -0.73 4.85 -13.36
N ASP A 13 0.31 4.56 -14.13
CA ASP A 13 1.61 4.19 -13.61
C ASP A 13 2.36 5.36 -12.98
N ILE A 14 3.03 5.10 -11.86
CA ILE A 14 4.02 6.02 -11.30
C ILE A 14 5.36 5.76 -11.99
N ASN A 15 5.96 6.81 -12.51
CA ASN A 15 7.22 6.75 -13.26
C ASN A 15 8.08 8.00 -13.03
N LYS A 16 9.26 8.06 -13.66
CA LYS A 16 10.21 9.17 -13.53
C LYS A 16 9.69 10.54 -13.96
N ASN A 17 8.64 10.59 -14.79
CA ASN A 17 8.10 11.85 -15.31
C ASN A 17 7.01 12.45 -14.38
N ASN A 18 6.40 11.61 -13.52
CA ASN A 18 5.29 12.03 -12.67
C ASN A 18 5.50 11.81 -11.16
N TYR A 19 6.70 11.41 -10.73
CA TYR A 19 6.98 11.12 -9.31
C TYR A 19 6.89 12.36 -8.39
N ASN A 20 7.10 13.55 -8.93
CA ASN A 20 6.91 14.77 -8.15
C ASN A 20 5.46 14.93 -7.67
N GLN A 21 4.50 14.42 -8.44
CA GLN A 21 3.10 14.36 -8.05
C GLN A 21 2.88 13.36 -6.90
N LEU A 22 3.61 12.22 -6.89
CA LEU A 22 3.61 11.30 -5.74
C LEU A 22 4.14 12.00 -4.48
N LYS A 23 5.23 12.76 -4.58
CA LYS A 23 5.78 13.52 -3.47
C LYS A 23 4.77 14.53 -2.92
N GLN A 24 4.07 15.23 -3.82
CA GLN A 24 3.04 16.20 -3.42
C GLN A 24 1.86 15.53 -2.71
N ILE A 25 1.29 14.45 -3.29
CA ILE A 25 0.14 13.76 -2.68
C ILE A 25 0.51 13.12 -1.33
N ASN A 26 1.70 12.52 -1.20
CA ASN A 26 2.18 11.99 0.06
C ASN A 26 2.32 13.08 1.13
N ASN A 27 2.89 14.23 0.77
CA ASN A 27 3.04 15.36 1.69
C ASN A 27 1.70 15.97 2.16
N LEU A 28 0.66 15.87 1.33
CA LEU A 28 -0.68 16.35 1.68
C LEU A 28 -1.49 15.36 2.50
N SER A 29 -1.24 14.05 2.35
CA SER A 29 -2.15 13.01 2.83
C SER A 29 -1.55 12.10 3.91
N LEU A 30 -0.22 12.04 4.05
CA LEU A 30 0.44 11.18 5.02
C LEU A 30 1.01 11.98 6.19
N PRO A 31 0.90 11.44 7.43
CA PRO A 31 1.45 12.13 8.60
C PRO A 31 2.98 12.10 8.62
N VAL A 32 3.60 11.14 7.94
CA VAL A 32 5.06 10.97 7.87
C VAL A 32 5.59 11.61 6.59
N ARG A 33 6.67 12.38 6.72
CA ARG A 33 7.39 12.97 5.58
C ARG A 33 8.50 12.05 5.14
N TYR A 34 8.49 11.69 3.86
CA TYR A 34 9.54 10.87 3.26
C TYR A 34 10.61 11.75 2.62
N GLY A 35 11.88 11.43 2.86
CA GLY A 35 13.02 12.11 2.23
C GLY A 35 13.19 11.71 0.75
N ASP A 36 14.04 12.47 0.03
CA ASP A 36 14.26 12.27 -1.41
C ASP A 36 14.79 10.85 -1.75
N GLY A 37 15.55 10.23 -0.85
CA GLY A 37 16.01 8.85 -1.00
C GLY A 37 14.90 7.81 -1.11
N PHE A 38 13.76 8.05 -0.47
CA PHE A 38 12.57 7.20 -0.60
C PHE A 38 12.02 7.26 -2.03
N TYR A 39 11.81 8.46 -2.57
CA TYR A 39 11.30 8.67 -3.92
C TYR A 39 12.28 8.18 -4.98
N TYR A 40 13.58 8.40 -4.78
CA TYR A 40 14.63 7.86 -5.65
C TYR A 40 14.53 6.32 -5.78
N ARG A 41 14.37 5.61 -4.64
CA ARG A 41 14.22 4.14 -4.67
C ARG A 41 12.94 3.71 -5.39
N ILE A 42 11.81 4.39 -5.19
CA ILE A 42 10.57 4.08 -5.90
C ILE A 42 10.78 4.15 -7.40
N ILE A 43 11.48 5.18 -7.90
CA ILE A 43 11.61 5.43 -9.33
C ILE A 43 12.67 4.52 -9.97
N HIS A 44 13.80 4.32 -9.29
CA HIS A 44 14.96 3.67 -9.90
C HIS A 44 15.08 2.18 -9.56
N HIS A 45 14.61 1.76 -8.40
CA HIS A 45 14.77 0.39 -7.93
C HIS A 45 13.45 -0.38 -7.91
N TYR A 46 12.41 0.17 -7.34
CA TYR A 46 11.15 -0.55 -7.17
C TYR A 46 10.23 -0.41 -8.39
N ARG A 47 10.04 0.80 -8.89
CA ARG A 47 9.19 1.15 -10.05
C ARG A 47 7.75 0.66 -9.94
N TYR A 48 7.25 0.49 -8.72
CA TYR A 48 5.94 -0.10 -8.48
C TYR A 48 5.03 0.89 -7.76
N GLY A 49 4.00 1.32 -8.46
CA GLY A 49 2.97 2.17 -7.91
C GLY A 49 1.88 2.49 -8.92
N ARG A 50 0.73 2.91 -8.39
CA ARG A 50 -0.41 3.39 -9.15
C ARG A 50 -0.90 4.70 -8.59
N PHE A 51 -1.21 5.63 -9.49
CA PHE A 51 -2.10 6.74 -9.18
C PHE A 51 -3.55 6.35 -9.42
N ALA A 52 -4.45 6.90 -8.61
CA ALA A 52 -5.88 6.92 -8.87
C ALA A 52 -6.26 8.31 -9.38
N TYR A 53 -6.86 8.36 -10.58
CA TYR A 53 -7.33 9.57 -11.23
C TYR A 53 -8.85 9.66 -11.18
N TYR A 54 -9.37 10.84 -10.86
CA TYR A 54 -10.76 11.20 -11.00
C TYR A 54 -10.86 12.52 -11.76
N ASN A 55 -11.53 12.54 -12.91
CA ASN A 55 -11.61 13.70 -13.81
C ASN A 55 -10.20 14.28 -14.10
N ASP A 56 -9.26 13.43 -14.48
CA ASP A 56 -7.86 13.75 -14.79
C ASP A 56 -7.02 14.34 -13.63
N ILE A 57 -7.58 14.34 -12.42
CA ILE A 57 -6.90 14.80 -11.21
C ILE A 57 -6.43 13.57 -10.41
N ILE A 58 -5.18 13.58 -9.93
CA ILE A 58 -4.67 12.57 -9.01
C ILE A 58 -5.35 12.77 -7.66
N VAL A 59 -6.11 11.78 -7.22
CA VAL A 59 -6.86 11.80 -5.96
C VAL A 59 -6.36 10.79 -4.93
N GLY A 60 -5.50 9.86 -5.34
CA GLY A 60 -4.90 8.87 -4.48
C GLY A 60 -3.69 8.20 -5.13
N ALA A 61 -2.90 7.48 -4.33
CA ALA A 61 -1.76 6.71 -4.80
C ALA A 61 -1.51 5.50 -3.89
N ILE A 62 -0.96 4.43 -4.48
CA ILE A 62 -0.42 3.28 -3.77
C ILE A 62 0.97 2.98 -4.32
N THR A 63 1.94 2.69 -3.42
CA THR A 63 3.28 2.24 -3.80
C THR A 63 3.64 0.97 -3.04
N TRP A 64 4.40 0.11 -3.68
CA TRP A 64 4.84 -1.15 -3.10
C TRP A 64 6.24 -1.53 -3.57
N LYS A 65 6.82 -2.53 -2.92
CA LYS A 65 8.06 -3.20 -3.31
C LYS A 65 7.88 -4.71 -3.19
N TYR A 66 8.76 -5.46 -3.82
CA TYR A 66 8.87 -6.89 -3.54
C TYR A 66 9.89 -7.12 -2.43
N ASP A 67 9.47 -7.89 -1.43
CA ASP A 67 10.36 -8.41 -0.40
C ASP A 67 10.60 -9.90 -0.65
N HIS A 68 11.84 -10.31 -0.59
CA HIS A 68 12.22 -11.71 -0.68
C HIS A 68 12.27 -12.31 0.73
N CYS A 69 11.65 -13.46 0.91
CA CYS A 69 11.82 -14.22 2.15
C CYS A 69 13.23 -14.81 2.16
N GLU A 70 13.99 -14.49 3.21
CA GLU A 70 15.28 -15.14 3.43
C GLU A 70 15.07 -16.66 3.52
N ASN A 71 15.86 -17.44 2.78
CA ASN A 71 15.82 -18.90 2.72
C ASN A 71 14.69 -19.55 1.91
N THR A 72 13.85 -18.81 1.21
CA THR A 72 12.85 -19.38 0.29
C THR A 72 12.86 -18.65 -1.05
N LYS A 73 12.29 -19.28 -2.10
CA LYS A 73 12.05 -18.57 -3.38
C LYS A 73 10.80 -17.68 -3.34
N GLU A 74 10.12 -17.63 -2.21
CA GLU A 74 8.89 -16.88 -2.04
C GLU A 74 9.17 -15.38 -2.05
N LYS A 75 8.34 -14.67 -2.78
CA LYS A 75 8.31 -13.22 -2.81
C LYS A 75 7.02 -12.75 -2.13
N ASN A 76 7.10 -11.62 -1.48
CA ASN A 76 5.95 -10.93 -0.95
C ASN A 76 5.87 -9.53 -1.53
N VAL A 77 4.67 -9.01 -1.63
CA VAL A 77 4.43 -7.59 -1.92
C VAL A 77 4.35 -6.85 -0.59
N TYR A 78 5.15 -5.80 -0.44
CA TYR A 78 5.09 -4.92 0.72
C TYR A 78 4.54 -3.56 0.32
N ILE A 79 3.37 -3.19 0.85
CA ILE A 79 2.79 -1.87 0.65
C ILE A 79 3.61 -0.84 1.43
N MET A 80 4.24 0.09 0.71
CA MET A 80 5.03 1.17 1.32
C MET A 80 4.15 2.36 1.70
N THR A 81 3.27 2.79 0.80
CA THR A 81 2.31 3.86 1.06
C THR A 81 0.99 3.59 0.34
N ILE A 82 -0.11 3.98 0.97
CA ILE A 82 -1.42 4.17 0.35
C ILE A 82 -2.04 5.44 0.91
N ASN A 83 -2.56 6.27 0.05
CA ASN A 83 -3.18 7.52 0.46
C ASN A 83 -4.30 7.94 -0.49
N VAL A 84 -5.18 8.77 0.03
CA VAL A 84 -6.26 9.43 -0.70
C VAL A 84 -6.35 10.86 -0.18
N LEU A 85 -6.42 11.83 -1.07
CA LEU A 85 -6.62 13.24 -0.71
C LEU A 85 -7.88 13.41 0.15
N GLU A 86 -7.80 14.23 1.18
CA GLU A 86 -8.86 14.40 2.18
C GLU A 86 -10.25 14.65 1.57
N PRO A 87 -10.45 15.52 0.56
CA PRO A 87 -11.75 15.75 -0.04
C PRO A 87 -12.36 14.51 -0.74
N TYR A 88 -11.53 13.52 -1.04
CA TYR A 88 -11.92 12.29 -1.74
C TYR A 88 -11.93 11.05 -0.85
N GLN A 89 -11.63 11.21 0.44
CA GLN A 89 -11.73 10.12 1.41
C GLN A 89 -13.19 9.69 1.60
N ARG A 90 -13.39 8.45 2.08
CA ARG A 90 -14.71 7.82 2.26
C ARG A 90 -15.50 7.60 0.95
N CYS A 91 -14.87 7.83 -0.22
CA CYS A 91 -15.43 7.58 -1.55
C CYS A 91 -14.98 6.24 -2.15
N LYS A 92 -14.51 5.29 -1.33
CA LYS A 92 -14.00 3.96 -1.70
C LYS A 92 -12.74 3.95 -2.59
N ILE A 93 -12.05 5.08 -2.76
CA ILE A 93 -10.84 5.16 -3.60
C ILE A 93 -9.71 4.30 -3.02
N GLY A 94 -9.50 4.33 -1.69
CA GLY A 94 -8.49 3.47 -1.04
C GLY A 94 -8.78 1.98 -1.27
N THR A 95 -10.04 1.58 -1.24
CA THR A 95 -10.48 0.21 -1.54
C THR A 95 -10.14 -0.15 -2.98
N GLN A 96 -10.46 0.71 -3.95
CA GLN A 96 -10.15 0.47 -5.37
C GLN A 96 -8.64 0.38 -5.63
N LEU A 97 -7.80 1.21 -4.97
CA LEU A 97 -6.34 1.12 -5.04
C LEU A 97 -5.81 -0.22 -4.52
N LEU A 98 -6.38 -0.71 -3.41
CA LEU A 98 -5.99 -1.98 -2.83
C LEU A 98 -6.46 -3.17 -3.68
N GLU A 99 -7.67 -3.11 -4.21
CA GLU A 99 -8.22 -4.10 -5.15
C GLU A 99 -7.39 -4.17 -6.44
N GLU A 100 -6.94 -3.02 -6.97
CA GLU A 100 -6.03 -2.97 -8.12
C GLU A 100 -4.70 -3.66 -7.82
N LEU A 101 -4.11 -3.41 -6.64
CA LEU A 101 -2.89 -4.10 -6.23
C LEU A 101 -3.09 -5.62 -6.14
N ILE A 102 -4.17 -6.08 -5.52
CA ILE A 102 -4.51 -7.50 -5.41
C ILE A 102 -4.69 -8.10 -6.81
N LYS A 103 -5.43 -7.43 -7.69
CA LYS A 103 -5.67 -7.86 -9.06
C LYS A 103 -4.38 -8.01 -9.87
N LEU A 104 -3.42 -7.09 -9.72
CA LEU A 104 -2.14 -7.15 -10.40
C LEU A 104 -1.29 -8.36 -10.00
N HIS A 105 -1.50 -8.90 -8.80
CA HIS A 105 -0.66 -9.96 -8.24
C HIS A 105 -1.36 -11.31 -8.08
N LYS A 106 -2.68 -11.38 -8.25
CA LYS A 106 -3.47 -12.60 -8.02
C LYS A 106 -3.08 -13.80 -8.87
N ASP A 107 -2.48 -13.57 -10.04
CA ASP A 107 -2.08 -14.64 -10.97
C ASP A 107 -0.56 -14.95 -10.86
N MET A 108 0.17 -14.24 -10.00
CA MET A 108 1.61 -14.42 -9.75
C MET A 108 1.82 -15.44 -8.62
N LYS A 109 1.91 -16.72 -8.96
CA LYS A 109 2.01 -17.83 -7.99
C LYS A 109 3.23 -17.76 -7.07
N GLU A 110 4.30 -17.08 -7.51
CA GLU A 110 5.49 -16.84 -6.70
C GLU A 110 5.28 -15.83 -5.57
N ILE A 111 4.13 -15.14 -5.53
CA ILE A 111 3.79 -14.16 -4.49
C ILE A 111 2.77 -14.75 -3.54
N SER A 112 3.20 -15.05 -2.32
CA SER A 112 2.34 -15.67 -1.31
C SER A 112 1.47 -14.65 -0.58
N TYR A 113 2.03 -13.48 -0.25
CA TYR A 113 1.35 -12.50 0.60
C TYR A 113 1.54 -11.05 0.11
N ILE A 114 0.56 -10.21 0.47
CA ILE A 114 0.69 -8.75 0.50
C ILE A 114 0.80 -8.33 1.97
N ASN A 115 1.85 -7.61 2.32
CA ASN A 115 2.20 -7.26 3.70
C ASN A 115 2.27 -5.75 3.90
N LEU A 116 2.07 -5.31 5.13
CA LEU A 116 2.29 -3.92 5.54
C LEU A 116 2.44 -3.78 7.06
N HIS A 117 2.88 -2.61 7.49
CA HIS A 117 2.86 -2.20 8.89
C HIS A 117 1.92 -1.01 9.07
N VAL A 118 1.12 -1.04 10.13
CA VAL A 118 0.24 0.07 10.53
C VAL A 118 0.68 0.56 11.89
N HIS A 119 0.89 1.87 12.03
CA HIS A 119 1.20 2.47 13.31
C HIS A 119 0.12 2.15 14.34
N GLU A 120 0.48 1.79 15.56
CA GLU A 120 -0.44 1.23 16.55
C GLU A 120 -1.62 2.15 16.91
N ILE A 121 -1.46 3.46 16.78
CA ILE A 121 -2.56 4.41 17.03
C ILE A 121 -3.44 4.65 15.79
N ASN A 122 -3.07 4.15 14.61
CA ASN A 122 -3.83 4.35 13.38
C ASN A 122 -4.94 3.29 13.24
N GLU A 123 -5.92 3.37 14.13
CA GLU A 123 -7.06 2.46 14.11
C GLU A 123 -7.89 2.52 12.84
N ILE A 124 -7.94 3.68 12.17
CA ILE A 124 -8.68 3.86 10.91
C ILE A 124 -8.05 2.99 9.82
N ALA A 125 -6.74 3.07 9.65
CA ALA A 125 -6.03 2.25 8.68
C ALA A 125 -6.11 0.76 9.04
N ARG A 126 -5.93 0.41 10.33
CA ARG A 126 -6.04 -0.98 10.81
C ARG A 126 -7.41 -1.59 10.46
N LYS A 127 -8.50 -0.90 10.79
CA LYS A 127 -9.88 -1.33 10.47
C LYS A 127 -10.10 -1.42 8.95
N PHE A 128 -9.53 -0.50 8.18
CA PHE A 128 -9.61 -0.51 6.71
C PHE A 128 -9.01 -1.79 6.13
N TYR A 129 -7.80 -2.18 6.55
CA TYR A 129 -7.14 -3.38 6.05
C TYR A 129 -7.82 -4.66 6.53
N ILE A 130 -8.23 -4.75 7.79
CA ILE A 130 -8.98 -5.91 8.32
C ILE A 130 -10.27 -6.11 7.50
N LYS A 131 -11.01 -5.03 7.23
CA LYS A 131 -12.22 -5.10 6.39
C LYS A 131 -11.93 -5.54 4.95
N ALA A 132 -10.74 -5.26 4.45
CA ALA A 132 -10.29 -5.69 3.12
C ALA A 132 -9.76 -7.14 3.09
N GLY A 133 -9.80 -7.85 4.22
CA GLY A 133 -9.40 -9.26 4.31
C GLY A 133 -7.96 -9.48 4.77
N PHE A 134 -7.27 -8.45 5.25
CA PHE A 134 -5.97 -8.61 5.88
C PHE A 134 -6.12 -9.19 7.29
N GLU A 135 -5.18 -10.04 7.66
CA GLU A 135 -5.04 -10.61 9.00
C GLU A 135 -3.96 -9.86 9.78
N GLU A 136 -4.21 -9.59 11.06
CA GLU A 136 -3.21 -9.11 11.97
C GLU A 136 -2.36 -10.27 12.46
N VAL A 137 -1.07 -10.27 12.08
CA VAL A 137 -0.15 -11.36 12.41
C VAL A 137 0.49 -11.17 13.77
N LYS A 138 0.98 -9.94 14.04
CA LYS A 138 1.64 -9.60 15.30
C LYS A 138 1.69 -8.10 15.53
N LYS A 139 1.82 -7.71 16.78
CA LYS A 139 2.23 -6.37 17.21
C LYS A 139 3.75 -6.34 17.40
N ILE A 140 4.38 -5.23 17.00
CA ILE A 140 5.82 -4.98 17.18
C ILE A 140 5.96 -3.68 17.98
N ASP A 141 6.49 -3.75 19.20
CA ASP A 141 6.46 -2.63 20.14
C ASP A 141 7.43 -1.49 19.80
N ASN A 142 8.56 -1.76 19.14
CA ASN A 142 9.58 -0.78 18.80
C ASN A 142 9.89 -0.77 17.31
N TYR A 143 8.87 -0.64 16.48
CA TYR A 143 9.01 -0.63 15.02
C TYR A 143 9.50 0.72 14.49
N TYR A 144 8.92 1.82 14.98
CA TYR A 144 9.28 3.17 14.57
C TYR A 144 10.36 3.76 15.46
N THR A 145 11.28 4.54 14.88
CA THR A 145 12.36 5.24 15.62
C THR A 145 12.00 6.68 15.96
N ASP A 146 11.23 7.33 15.09
CA ASP A 146 11.07 8.78 15.07
C ASP A 146 9.65 9.25 15.44
N VAL A 147 8.78 8.33 15.87
CA VAL A 147 7.40 8.62 16.28
C VAL A 147 7.05 7.88 17.57
N GLU A 148 6.19 8.50 18.39
CA GLU A 148 5.63 7.88 19.59
C GLU A 148 4.10 7.73 19.42
N PRO A 149 3.52 6.63 19.93
CA PRO A 149 4.19 5.41 20.39
C PRO A 149 4.92 4.70 19.24
N LYS A 150 5.93 3.89 19.54
CA LYS A 150 6.80 3.24 18.53
C LYS A 150 6.22 1.99 17.91
N GLY A 151 5.08 1.53 18.39
CA GLY A 151 4.48 0.25 18.01
C GLY A 151 3.85 0.25 16.64
N ALA A 152 3.85 -0.92 16.02
CA ALA A 152 3.16 -1.20 14.77
C ALA A 152 2.45 -2.56 14.81
N TYR A 153 1.36 -2.66 14.07
CA TYR A 153 0.75 -3.94 13.72
C TYR A 153 1.25 -4.39 12.36
N TYR A 154 1.77 -5.62 12.29
CA TYR A 154 2.11 -6.27 11.03
C TYR A 154 0.87 -7.01 10.52
N LEU A 155 0.40 -6.61 9.33
CA LEU A 155 -0.75 -7.20 8.67
C LEU A 155 -0.34 -7.86 7.36
N ARG A 156 -1.07 -8.92 6.99
CA ARG A 156 -0.88 -9.60 5.72
C ARG A 156 -2.20 -10.02 5.09
N TYR A 157 -2.22 -10.05 3.78
CA TYR A 157 -3.26 -10.60 2.94
C TYR A 157 -2.69 -11.81 2.18
N LYS A 158 -3.35 -12.96 2.27
CA LYS A 158 -2.91 -14.17 1.59
C LYS A 158 -3.38 -14.14 0.13
N LEU A 159 -2.45 -14.27 -0.81
CA LEU A 159 -2.73 -14.44 -2.24
C LEU A 159 -2.75 -15.90 -2.64
N HIS A 160 -1.70 -16.64 -2.25
CA HIS A 160 -1.53 -18.05 -2.59
C HIS A 160 -1.01 -18.84 -1.38
N ASP A 161 -1.20 -20.16 -1.40
CA ASP A 161 -0.55 -21.02 -0.44
C ASP A 161 0.94 -21.15 -0.75
N PRO A 162 1.82 -21.01 0.26
CA PRO A 162 3.27 -21.12 0.06
C PRO A 162 3.73 -22.45 -0.53
N GLU A 163 2.93 -23.49 -0.44
CA GLU A 163 3.23 -24.81 -1.00
C GLU A 163 3.01 -24.87 -2.52
N GLU A 164 2.12 -24.07 -3.08
CA GLU A 164 1.88 -24.00 -4.53
C GLU A 164 3.05 -23.36 -5.30
N ALA A 165 3.84 -22.52 -4.64
CA ALA A 165 5.01 -21.87 -5.22
C ALA A 165 6.20 -22.83 -5.44
N LYS A 166 6.16 -24.04 -4.85
CA LYS A 166 7.26 -25.03 -4.90
C LYS A 166 7.13 -26.04 -6.05
N THR A 167 6.06 -25.99 -6.83
CA THR A 167 5.72 -27.06 -7.80
C THR A 167 6.02 -26.71 -9.26
N ASN A 168 6.88 -25.71 -9.54
CA ASN A 168 7.35 -25.39 -10.90
C ASN A 168 8.86 -25.24 -10.95
#